data_0699eb4cd364d7b05575c4d809a9ee84
#
_entry.id   0699eb4cd364d7b05575c4d809a9ee84
#
_cell.length_a   1.000
_cell.length_b   1.000
_cell.length_c   1.000
_cell.angle_alpha   90.00
_cell.angle_beta   90.00
_cell.angle_gamma   90.00
#
_symmetry.space_group_name_H-M   'P 1'
#
loop_
_entity.id
_entity.type
_entity.pdbx_description
1 polymer ?
#
loop_
_entity_poly.entity_id
_entity_poly.type
_entity_poly.pdbx_seq_one_letter_code
_entity_poly.pdbx_strand_id
1 'polypeptide(L)'
;MEKIYHSLTELIGRTPLLEISHIEKKEQLKARVLAKLESFNPGGSVKDRAAFYMIEAAEKGGLLRPGSLIIEPTSGNTGIGLAWIASVKGYRLTLTMPETMSLERRNLLKALGATLVLTPGSEGMKGAIRKAEELKAANPGAFIPGQFDNPANPEAHVQTTAEEIWNDTDGKVDFFVAGVGTGGTISGTAKGLKKHNPSVQAIAVEPDASPVLSGGTPGPHKIQGIGAGFVPENFDRRLVDEIIRVTDEDAVRASRMLASHEGVLAGISSGAALHAALQIARRPENEGKTIVVLLPDTGERYLSTVLYAFEDFPL
;
A
#
# COMPACT_ATOMS: atom_id res chain seq x y z
N MET A 1 -23.90 24.64 4.49
CA MET A 1 -23.64 24.02 3.17
C MET A 1 -23.88 22.52 3.31
N GLU A 2 -24.63 21.94 2.39
CA GLU A 2 -24.83 20.48 2.34
C GLU A 2 -23.47 19.78 2.13
N LYS A 3 -23.23 18.71 2.89
CA LYS A 3 -22.00 17.90 2.80
C LYS A 3 -22.36 16.54 2.18
N ILE A 4 -22.82 16.58 0.93
CA ILE A 4 -23.22 15.40 0.17
C ILE A 4 -22.15 15.12 -0.89
N TYR A 5 -21.69 13.87 -0.98
CA TYR A 5 -20.75 13.42 -2.00
C TYR A 5 -21.54 12.78 -3.16
N HIS A 6 -21.16 13.08 -4.38
CA HIS A 6 -21.84 12.59 -5.60
C HIS A 6 -21.14 11.39 -6.23
N SER A 7 -19.91 11.10 -5.83
CA SER A 7 -19.13 9.96 -6.26
C SER A 7 -18.31 9.39 -5.12
N LEU A 8 -18.18 8.07 -5.07
CA LEU A 8 -17.32 7.40 -4.09
C LEU A 8 -15.84 7.83 -4.24
N THR A 9 -15.43 8.25 -5.44
CA THR A 9 -14.06 8.75 -5.69
C THR A 9 -13.73 10.03 -4.93
N GLU A 10 -14.72 10.82 -4.56
CA GLU A 10 -14.55 12.04 -3.75
C GLU A 10 -14.15 11.76 -2.29
N LEU A 11 -14.31 10.51 -1.86
CA LEU A 11 -13.95 10.06 -0.51
C LEU A 11 -12.52 9.51 -0.40
N ILE A 12 -11.79 9.41 -1.52
CA ILE A 12 -10.38 8.95 -1.50
C ILE A 12 -9.52 9.95 -0.75
N GLY A 13 -8.62 9.45 0.09
CA GLY A 13 -7.70 10.26 0.86
C GLY A 13 -8.35 10.89 2.10
N ARG A 14 -7.74 11.93 2.62
CA ARG A 14 -8.11 12.56 3.91
C ARG A 14 -8.23 11.53 5.03
N THR A 15 -7.37 10.52 4.97
CA THR A 15 -7.32 9.45 5.97
C THR A 15 -6.76 9.99 7.29
N PRO A 16 -7.24 9.52 8.44
CA PRO A 16 -6.83 10.07 9.72
C PRO A 16 -5.39 9.68 10.10
N LEU A 17 -4.76 10.54 10.90
CA LEU A 17 -3.62 10.21 11.75
C LEU A 17 -4.13 9.81 13.14
N LEU A 18 -3.66 8.66 13.64
CA LEU A 18 -3.92 8.18 14.99
C LEU A 18 -2.62 8.11 15.78
N GLU A 19 -2.55 8.77 16.92
CA GLU A 19 -1.43 8.60 17.87
C GLU A 19 -1.57 7.25 18.59
N ILE A 20 -0.54 6.41 18.51
CA ILE A 20 -0.57 5.07 19.10
C ILE A 20 -0.08 5.11 20.57
N SER A 21 -0.79 5.90 21.38
CA SER A 21 -0.37 6.27 22.73
C SER A 21 -0.29 5.11 23.72
N HIS A 22 -1.10 4.05 23.55
CA HIS A 22 -1.02 2.87 24.41
C HIS A 22 0.25 2.06 24.13
N ILE A 23 0.63 1.93 22.85
CA ILE A 23 1.88 1.27 22.45
C ILE A 23 3.08 2.12 22.88
N GLU A 24 3.04 3.44 22.67
CA GLU A 24 4.10 4.35 23.15
C GLU A 24 4.36 4.20 24.67
N LYS A 25 3.29 4.19 25.44
CA LYS A 25 3.37 4.01 26.90
C LYS A 25 3.92 2.63 27.29
N LYS A 26 3.43 1.57 26.64
CA LYS A 26 3.88 0.18 26.90
C LYS A 26 5.35 0.00 26.60
N GLU A 27 5.80 0.53 25.45
CA GLU A 27 7.17 0.43 24.96
C GLU A 27 8.10 1.52 25.55
N GLN A 28 7.57 2.39 26.42
CA GLN A 28 8.29 3.50 27.05
C GLN A 28 9.01 4.41 26.04
N LEU A 29 8.34 4.65 24.90
CA LEU A 29 8.87 5.48 23.83
C LEU A 29 8.90 6.94 24.28
N LYS A 30 9.93 7.65 23.84
CA LYS A 30 10.06 9.10 24.04
C LYS A 30 9.81 9.89 22.76
N ALA A 31 9.71 9.22 21.62
CA ALA A 31 9.25 9.76 20.35
C ALA A 31 7.74 9.57 20.24
N ARG A 32 7.08 10.47 19.51
CA ARG A 32 5.67 10.40 19.16
C ARG A 32 5.48 9.59 17.89
N VAL A 33 4.57 8.61 17.88
CA VAL A 33 4.30 7.76 16.71
C VAL A 33 2.86 7.91 16.25
N LEU A 34 2.68 8.37 15.02
CA LEU A 34 1.38 8.62 14.38
C LEU A 34 1.15 7.61 13.26
N ALA A 35 0.06 6.88 13.35
CA ALA A 35 -0.36 5.92 12.32
C ALA A 35 -1.26 6.60 11.28
N LYS A 36 -0.87 6.63 10.01
CA LYS A 36 -1.70 7.05 8.87
C LYS A 36 -2.56 5.87 8.43
N LEU A 37 -3.86 5.93 8.73
CA LEU A 37 -4.79 4.83 8.58
C LEU A 37 -5.39 4.76 7.16
N GLU A 38 -4.72 4.12 6.23
CA GLU A 38 -5.17 4.01 4.83
C GLU A 38 -6.35 3.05 4.62
N SER A 39 -6.72 2.28 5.64
CA SER A 39 -7.96 1.50 5.67
C SER A 39 -9.23 2.35 5.61
N PHE A 40 -9.13 3.66 5.89
CA PHE A 40 -10.24 4.61 5.77
C PHE A 40 -10.53 5.06 4.33
N ASN A 41 -9.71 4.69 3.36
CA ASN A 41 -10.11 4.85 1.96
C ASN A 41 -11.33 3.97 1.61
N PRO A 42 -12.16 4.34 0.63
CA PRO A 42 -13.39 3.61 0.27
C PRO A 42 -13.18 2.13 -0.01
N GLY A 43 -12.12 1.77 -0.71
CA GLY A 43 -11.75 0.38 -0.96
C GLY A 43 -10.90 -0.25 0.15
N GLY A 44 -10.70 0.45 1.28
CA GLY A 44 -10.01 -0.06 2.46
C GLY A 44 -8.49 -0.18 2.34
N SER A 45 -7.85 0.55 1.43
CA SER A 45 -6.39 0.55 1.33
C SER A 45 -5.80 1.78 0.64
N VAL A 46 -4.50 1.96 0.84
CA VAL A 46 -3.67 2.98 0.17
C VAL A 46 -3.71 2.89 -1.36
N LYS A 47 -4.06 1.73 -1.92
CA LYS A 47 -4.10 1.52 -3.37
C LYS A 47 -5.24 2.24 -4.07
N ASP A 48 -6.25 2.70 -3.35
CA ASP A 48 -7.30 3.55 -3.90
C ASP A 48 -6.73 4.84 -4.48
N ARG A 49 -5.73 5.43 -3.81
CA ARG A 49 -5.04 6.62 -4.28
C ARG A 49 -4.32 6.37 -5.60
N ALA A 50 -3.46 5.34 -5.64
CA ALA A 50 -2.70 5.00 -6.84
C ALA A 50 -3.63 4.61 -8.00
N ALA A 51 -4.65 3.77 -7.76
CA ALA A 51 -5.60 3.35 -8.77
C ALA A 51 -6.35 4.54 -9.36
N PHE A 52 -6.84 5.46 -8.53
CA PHE A 52 -7.54 6.65 -8.97
C PHE A 52 -6.65 7.54 -9.83
N TYR A 53 -5.44 7.84 -9.38
CA TYR A 53 -4.52 8.72 -10.11
C TYR A 53 -4.04 8.11 -11.43
N MET A 54 -3.81 6.80 -11.49
CA MET A 54 -3.47 6.12 -12.75
C MET A 54 -4.62 6.18 -13.76
N ILE A 55 -5.87 6.02 -13.32
CA ILE A 55 -7.05 6.15 -14.18
C ILE A 55 -7.24 7.60 -14.62
N GLU A 56 -7.18 8.58 -13.71
CA GLU A 56 -7.30 10.00 -14.02
C GLU A 56 -6.22 10.48 -15.03
N ALA A 57 -4.98 10.02 -14.83
CA ALA A 57 -3.90 10.35 -15.76
C ALA A 57 -4.15 9.76 -17.16
N ALA A 58 -4.66 8.53 -17.23
CA ALA A 58 -5.01 7.90 -18.50
C ALA A 58 -6.20 8.58 -19.20
N GLU A 59 -7.19 9.05 -18.46
CA GLU A 59 -8.31 9.85 -18.97
C GLU A 59 -7.80 11.18 -19.56
N LYS A 60 -7.00 11.92 -18.78
CA LYS A 60 -6.40 13.19 -19.21
C LYS A 60 -5.48 13.03 -20.42
N GLY A 61 -4.78 11.89 -20.50
CA GLY A 61 -3.92 11.52 -21.63
C GLY A 61 -4.67 10.97 -22.85
N GLY A 62 -6.01 10.81 -22.78
CA GLY A 62 -6.83 10.27 -23.87
C GLY A 62 -6.67 8.76 -24.09
N LEU A 63 -6.03 8.06 -23.17
CA LEU A 63 -5.84 6.59 -23.21
C LEU A 63 -7.09 5.84 -22.76
N LEU A 64 -7.94 6.45 -21.94
CA LEU A 64 -9.23 5.93 -21.50
C LEU A 64 -10.38 6.79 -22.02
N ARG A 65 -11.42 6.10 -22.52
CA ARG A 65 -12.70 6.69 -22.97
C ARG A 65 -13.84 5.92 -22.33
N PRO A 66 -15.04 6.47 -22.22
CA PRO A 66 -16.21 5.74 -21.68
C PRO A 66 -16.32 4.33 -22.27
N GLY A 67 -16.44 3.31 -21.41
CA GLY A 67 -16.51 1.90 -21.79
C GLY A 67 -15.18 1.24 -22.18
N SER A 68 -14.03 1.92 -22.08
CA SER A 68 -12.72 1.31 -22.31
C SER A 68 -12.48 0.09 -21.42
N LEU A 69 -11.62 -0.82 -21.91
CA LEU A 69 -11.19 -1.99 -21.17
C LEU A 69 -9.88 -1.68 -20.44
N ILE A 70 -9.87 -1.90 -19.14
CA ILE A 70 -8.67 -1.87 -18.29
C ILE A 70 -8.26 -3.32 -18.02
N ILE A 71 -6.97 -3.61 -18.10
CA ILE A 71 -6.40 -4.94 -17.79
C ILE A 71 -5.27 -4.73 -16.79
N GLU A 72 -5.22 -5.47 -15.69
CA GLU A 72 -4.11 -5.40 -14.73
C GLU A 72 -3.78 -6.78 -14.16
N PRO A 73 -2.50 -7.18 -14.14
CA PRO A 73 -2.06 -8.41 -13.48
C PRO A 73 -1.91 -8.16 -11.98
N THR A 74 -2.97 -8.41 -11.23
CA THR A 74 -2.96 -8.23 -9.76
C THR A 74 -4.07 -9.00 -9.08
N SER A 75 -3.79 -9.48 -7.89
CA SER A 75 -4.75 -10.12 -6.99
C SER A 75 -4.90 -9.38 -5.66
N GLY A 76 -4.15 -8.29 -5.49
CA GLY A 76 -4.07 -7.55 -4.24
C GLY A 76 -4.97 -6.30 -4.20
N ASN A 77 -4.61 -5.41 -3.30
CA ASN A 77 -5.34 -4.16 -3.05
C ASN A 77 -5.47 -3.26 -4.29
N THR A 78 -4.49 -3.29 -5.20
CA THR A 78 -4.57 -2.56 -6.47
C THR A 78 -5.75 -3.04 -7.31
N GLY A 79 -5.96 -4.37 -7.39
CA GLY A 79 -7.12 -4.92 -8.09
C GLY A 79 -8.45 -4.47 -7.48
N ILE A 80 -8.53 -4.38 -6.15
CA ILE A 80 -9.73 -3.88 -5.45
C ILE A 80 -9.95 -2.39 -5.77
N GLY A 81 -8.90 -1.57 -5.67
CA GLY A 81 -8.98 -0.15 -6.01
C GLY A 81 -9.42 0.09 -7.46
N LEU A 82 -8.77 -0.60 -8.41
CA LEU A 82 -9.16 -0.53 -9.82
C LEU A 82 -10.60 -1.00 -10.06
N ALA A 83 -11.04 -2.08 -9.37
CA ALA A 83 -12.36 -2.65 -9.59
C ALA A 83 -13.49 -1.69 -9.19
N TRP A 84 -13.45 -1.13 -7.98
CA TRP A 84 -14.51 -0.22 -7.56
C TRP A 84 -14.48 1.11 -8.32
N ILE A 85 -13.26 1.63 -8.65
CA ILE A 85 -13.14 2.88 -9.43
C ILE A 85 -13.64 2.67 -10.86
N ALA A 86 -13.28 1.54 -11.50
CA ALA A 86 -13.76 1.19 -12.82
C ALA A 86 -15.29 1.06 -12.84
N SER A 87 -15.88 0.43 -11.82
CA SER A 87 -17.34 0.33 -11.66
C SER A 87 -18.01 1.71 -11.59
N VAL A 88 -17.49 2.60 -10.73
CA VAL A 88 -18.03 3.97 -10.57
C VAL A 88 -17.90 4.82 -11.85
N LYS A 89 -16.79 4.67 -12.59
CA LYS A 89 -16.50 5.43 -13.81
C LYS A 89 -17.03 4.78 -15.09
N GLY A 90 -17.64 3.58 -15.01
CA GLY A 90 -18.22 2.89 -16.16
C GLY A 90 -17.20 2.24 -17.09
N TYR A 91 -16.02 1.85 -16.57
CA TYR A 91 -15.03 1.09 -17.31
C TYR A 91 -15.23 -0.42 -17.16
N ARG A 92 -14.82 -1.17 -18.16
CA ARG A 92 -14.70 -2.63 -18.07
C ARG A 92 -13.33 -2.95 -17.47
N LEU A 93 -13.28 -3.88 -16.51
CA LEU A 93 -12.03 -4.31 -15.89
C LEU A 93 -11.85 -5.81 -16.04
N THR A 94 -10.67 -6.21 -16.50
CA THR A 94 -10.19 -7.60 -16.47
C THR A 94 -8.94 -7.69 -15.61
N LEU A 95 -8.98 -8.56 -14.61
CA LEU A 95 -7.82 -8.83 -13.75
C LEU A 95 -7.28 -10.22 -14.03
N THR A 96 -5.97 -10.35 -14.21
CA THR A 96 -5.30 -11.63 -14.34
C THR A 96 -4.59 -11.98 -13.04
N MET A 97 -4.74 -13.21 -12.58
CA MET A 97 -4.16 -13.67 -11.30
C MET A 97 -4.02 -15.18 -11.25
N PRO A 98 -3.08 -15.70 -10.43
CA PRO A 98 -2.98 -17.14 -10.19
C PRO A 98 -4.25 -17.73 -9.58
N GLU A 99 -4.61 -18.95 -9.97
CA GLU A 99 -5.76 -19.68 -9.42
C GLU A 99 -5.63 -20.02 -7.93
N THR A 100 -4.44 -19.88 -7.36
CA THR A 100 -4.18 -20.07 -5.94
C THR A 100 -4.68 -18.92 -5.05
N MET A 101 -5.17 -17.84 -5.64
CA MET A 101 -5.76 -16.73 -4.88
C MET A 101 -7.05 -17.15 -4.19
N SER A 102 -7.24 -16.66 -2.96
CA SER A 102 -8.37 -17.04 -2.11
C SER A 102 -9.73 -16.75 -2.75
N LEU A 103 -10.73 -17.55 -2.41
CA LEU A 103 -12.10 -17.39 -2.91
C LEU A 103 -12.69 -16.04 -2.49
N GLU A 104 -12.39 -15.59 -1.28
CA GLU A 104 -12.88 -14.32 -0.74
C GLU A 104 -12.41 -13.16 -1.62
N ARG A 105 -11.12 -13.14 -2.00
CA ARG A 105 -10.58 -12.11 -2.90
C ARG A 105 -11.22 -12.16 -4.28
N ARG A 106 -11.36 -13.36 -4.85
CA ARG A 106 -12.01 -13.54 -6.15
C ARG A 106 -13.47 -13.09 -6.12
N ASN A 107 -14.21 -13.42 -5.07
CA ASN A 107 -15.61 -13.04 -4.91
C ASN A 107 -15.77 -11.52 -4.71
N LEU A 108 -14.89 -10.90 -3.92
CA LEU A 108 -14.87 -9.44 -3.73
C LEU A 108 -14.68 -8.71 -5.07
N LEU A 109 -13.70 -9.12 -5.87
CA LEU A 109 -13.43 -8.51 -7.17
C LEU A 109 -14.58 -8.70 -8.17
N LYS A 110 -15.21 -9.90 -8.18
CA LYS A 110 -16.41 -10.15 -8.99
C LYS A 110 -17.61 -9.31 -8.55
N ALA A 111 -17.80 -9.15 -7.23
CA ALA A 111 -18.86 -8.31 -6.68
C ALA A 111 -18.71 -6.84 -7.10
N LEU A 112 -17.47 -6.37 -7.30
CA LEU A 112 -17.15 -5.05 -7.83
C LEU A 112 -17.22 -4.98 -9.37
N GLY A 113 -17.66 -6.04 -10.06
CA GLY A 113 -17.87 -6.07 -11.51
C GLY A 113 -16.64 -6.45 -12.35
N ALA A 114 -15.51 -6.85 -11.72
CA ALA A 114 -14.33 -7.25 -12.47
C ALA A 114 -14.49 -8.63 -13.12
N THR A 115 -14.02 -8.77 -14.35
CA THR A 115 -13.79 -10.06 -14.99
C THR A 115 -12.45 -10.64 -14.52
N LEU A 116 -12.45 -11.89 -14.07
CA LEU A 116 -11.22 -12.56 -13.61
C LEU A 116 -10.76 -13.58 -14.63
N VAL A 117 -9.49 -13.53 -14.99
CA VAL A 117 -8.80 -14.52 -15.81
C VAL A 117 -7.74 -15.20 -14.92
N LEU A 118 -8.01 -16.45 -14.58
CA LEU A 118 -7.13 -17.24 -13.72
C LEU A 118 -6.04 -17.89 -14.56
N THR A 119 -4.81 -17.89 -14.02
CA THR A 119 -3.64 -18.55 -14.61
C THR A 119 -3.17 -19.70 -13.73
N PRO A 120 -2.42 -20.68 -14.28
CA PRO A 120 -1.90 -21.80 -13.49
C PRO A 120 -1.12 -21.32 -12.26
N GLY A 121 -1.41 -21.91 -11.10
CA GLY A 121 -0.77 -21.54 -9.83
C GLY A 121 0.76 -21.71 -9.85
N SER A 122 1.25 -22.71 -10.61
CA SER A 122 2.68 -22.98 -10.79
C SER A 122 3.47 -21.87 -11.47
N GLU A 123 2.79 -20.99 -12.23
CA GLU A 123 3.41 -19.86 -12.92
C GLU A 123 3.43 -18.57 -12.07
N GLY A 124 2.70 -18.54 -10.98
CA GLY A 124 2.63 -17.40 -10.08
C GLY A 124 2.26 -16.10 -10.79
N MET A 125 2.78 -14.98 -10.30
CA MET A 125 2.52 -13.66 -10.91
C MET A 125 3.12 -13.49 -12.32
N LYS A 126 4.17 -14.22 -12.66
CA LYS A 126 4.74 -14.18 -14.01
C LYS A 126 3.74 -14.66 -15.06
N GLY A 127 2.98 -15.73 -14.75
CA GLY A 127 1.90 -16.21 -15.60
C GLY A 127 0.76 -15.18 -15.74
N ALA A 128 0.39 -14.52 -14.66
CA ALA A 128 -0.63 -13.47 -14.69
C ALA A 128 -0.19 -12.27 -15.54
N ILE A 129 1.06 -11.82 -15.44
CA ILE A 129 1.63 -10.73 -16.25
C ILE A 129 1.59 -11.10 -17.74
N ARG A 130 2.13 -12.27 -18.09
CA ARG A 130 2.09 -12.76 -19.49
C ARG A 130 0.67 -12.79 -20.04
N LYS A 131 -0.29 -13.25 -19.22
CA LYS A 131 -1.71 -13.31 -19.63
C LYS A 131 -2.32 -11.93 -19.83
N ALA A 132 -1.96 -10.95 -19.01
CA ALA A 132 -2.39 -9.56 -19.22
C ALA A 132 -1.86 -8.99 -20.55
N GLU A 133 -0.61 -9.26 -20.89
CA GLU A 133 0.00 -8.86 -22.15
C GLU A 133 -0.67 -9.52 -23.37
N GLU A 134 -0.98 -10.84 -23.29
CA GLU A 134 -1.75 -11.54 -24.33
C GLU A 134 -3.13 -10.90 -24.54
N LEU A 135 -3.83 -10.60 -23.45
CA LEU A 135 -5.15 -9.95 -23.51
C LEU A 135 -5.05 -8.54 -24.07
N LYS A 136 -4.01 -7.81 -23.73
CA LYS A 136 -3.75 -6.47 -24.28
C LYS A 136 -3.48 -6.55 -25.79
N ALA A 137 -2.69 -7.51 -26.25
CA ALA A 137 -2.41 -7.72 -27.67
C ALA A 137 -3.69 -8.07 -28.46
N ALA A 138 -4.58 -8.88 -27.87
CA ALA A 138 -5.87 -9.21 -28.44
C ALA A 138 -6.88 -8.04 -28.38
N ASN A 139 -6.64 -7.02 -27.58
CA ASN A 139 -7.48 -5.83 -27.38
C ASN A 139 -6.63 -4.56 -27.47
N PRO A 140 -6.22 -4.10 -28.66
CA PRO A 140 -5.27 -2.98 -28.80
C PRO A 140 -5.70 -1.67 -28.12
N GLY A 141 -7.03 -1.46 -27.96
CA GLY A 141 -7.58 -0.30 -27.25
C GLY A 141 -7.65 -0.44 -25.73
N ALA A 142 -7.24 -1.59 -25.14
CA ALA A 142 -7.23 -1.76 -23.71
C ALA A 142 -6.09 -0.96 -23.05
N PHE A 143 -6.26 -0.56 -21.80
CA PHE A 143 -5.27 0.14 -21.00
C PHE A 143 -4.72 -0.77 -19.90
N ILE A 144 -3.41 -0.80 -19.71
CA ILE A 144 -2.77 -1.43 -18.56
C ILE A 144 -2.23 -0.31 -17.67
N PRO A 145 -2.75 -0.16 -16.44
CA PRO A 145 -2.28 0.87 -15.51
C PRO A 145 -0.79 0.80 -15.16
N GLY A 146 -0.22 -0.41 -14.97
CA GLY A 146 1.22 -0.58 -14.72
C GLY A 146 1.66 -0.01 -13.38
N GLN A 147 1.17 -0.58 -12.27
CA GLN A 147 1.38 0.00 -10.94
C GLN A 147 2.85 0.15 -10.52
N PHE A 148 3.79 -0.60 -11.12
CA PHE A 148 5.20 -0.61 -10.72
C PHE A 148 6.05 0.45 -11.43
N ASP A 149 5.59 0.96 -12.57
CA ASP A 149 6.31 1.88 -13.47
C ASP A 149 5.52 3.14 -13.81
N ASN A 150 4.22 3.17 -13.57
CA ASN A 150 3.37 4.33 -13.86
C ASN A 150 3.66 5.50 -12.90
N PRO A 151 4.13 6.66 -13.40
CA PRO A 151 4.48 7.80 -12.56
C PRO A 151 3.28 8.45 -11.86
N ALA A 152 2.05 8.18 -12.29
CA ALA A 152 0.85 8.65 -11.60
C ALA A 152 0.68 8.01 -10.21
N ASN A 153 1.27 6.83 -9.97
CA ASN A 153 1.27 6.20 -8.66
C ASN A 153 2.04 7.03 -7.61
N PRO A 154 3.34 7.32 -7.73
CA PRO A 154 4.00 8.19 -6.76
C PRO A 154 3.43 9.61 -6.77
N GLU A 155 2.95 10.13 -7.90
CA GLU A 155 2.35 11.46 -7.96
C GLU A 155 1.07 11.58 -7.09
N ALA A 156 0.27 10.52 -6.98
CA ALA A 156 -0.86 10.46 -6.05
C ALA A 156 -0.44 10.78 -4.62
N HIS A 157 0.71 10.27 -4.20
CA HIS A 157 1.21 10.46 -2.85
C HIS A 157 1.89 11.82 -2.64
N VAL A 158 2.51 12.37 -3.68
CA VAL A 158 3.00 13.78 -3.64
C VAL A 158 1.86 14.75 -3.39
N GLN A 159 0.75 14.58 -4.14
CA GLN A 159 -0.36 15.52 -4.13
C GLN A 159 -1.34 15.30 -2.98
N THR A 160 -1.39 14.14 -2.37
CA THR A 160 -2.38 13.82 -1.34
C THR A 160 -1.75 13.39 -0.02
N THR A 161 -1.12 12.23 0.05
CA THR A 161 -0.62 11.65 1.31
C THR A 161 0.38 12.57 2.01
N ALA A 162 1.32 13.15 1.27
CA ALA A 162 2.31 14.07 1.81
C ALA A 162 1.68 15.36 2.36
N GLU A 163 0.77 15.95 1.58
CA GLU A 163 0.08 17.17 1.98
C GLU A 163 -0.84 16.95 3.19
N GLU A 164 -1.54 15.81 3.23
CA GLU A 164 -2.36 15.42 4.38
C GLU A 164 -1.49 15.28 5.64
N ILE A 165 -0.38 14.54 5.57
CA ILE A 165 0.53 14.36 6.71
C ILE A 165 1.09 15.72 7.16
N TRP A 166 1.55 16.56 6.23
CA TRP A 166 2.10 17.85 6.56
C TRP A 166 1.10 18.75 7.28
N ASN A 167 -0.12 18.84 6.75
CA ASN A 167 -1.17 19.67 7.32
C ASN A 167 -1.69 19.11 8.66
N ASP A 168 -1.92 17.79 8.75
CA ASP A 168 -2.45 17.16 9.96
C ASP A 168 -1.46 17.17 11.14
N THR A 169 -0.16 17.37 10.87
CA THR A 169 0.89 17.49 11.88
C THR A 169 1.33 18.94 12.16
N ASP A 170 0.70 19.95 11.53
CA ASP A 170 1.19 21.33 11.53
C ASP A 170 2.68 21.44 11.13
N GLY A 171 3.11 20.61 10.18
CA GLY A 171 4.49 20.51 9.71
C GLY A 171 5.46 19.85 10.68
N LYS A 172 4.97 19.26 11.77
CA LYS A 172 5.80 18.62 12.79
C LYS A 172 5.95 17.11 12.51
N VAL A 173 6.64 16.78 11.44
CA VAL A 173 6.99 15.41 11.05
C VAL A 173 8.50 15.33 10.84
N ASP A 174 9.17 14.43 11.55
CA ASP A 174 10.63 14.20 11.45
C ASP A 174 10.92 12.95 10.61
N PHE A 175 10.07 11.91 10.73
CA PHE A 175 10.25 10.64 10.02
C PHE A 175 8.95 10.21 9.35
N PHE A 176 9.08 9.69 8.14
CA PHE A 176 8.01 8.97 7.45
C PHE A 176 8.44 7.54 7.17
N VAL A 177 7.65 6.56 7.64
CA VAL A 177 7.94 5.12 7.53
C VAL A 177 6.88 4.44 6.69
N ALA A 178 7.28 3.72 5.65
CA ALA A 178 6.37 2.95 4.82
C ALA A 178 7.00 1.69 4.22
N GLY A 179 6.21 0.63 4.10
CA GLY A 179 6.57 -0.59 3.38
C GLY A 179 6.64 -0.37 1.87
N VAL A 180 7.57 -1.07 1.20
CA VAL A 180 7.80 -0.92 -0.24
C VAL A 180 7.24 -2.12 -1.02
N GLY A 181 6.10 -1.90 -1.67
CA GLY A 181 5.54 -2.80 -2.69
C GLY A 181 5.88 -2.29 -4.09
N THR A 182 5.14 -1.28 -4.56
CA THR A 182 5.38 -0.62 -5.85
C THR A 182 6.37 0.56 -5.78
N GLY A 183 6.75 0.99 -4.59
CA GLY A 183 7.61 2.15 -4.38
C GLY A 183 6.87 3.50 -4.39
N GLY A 184 5.65 3.56 -4.93
CA GLY A 184 4.91 4.82 -5.09
C GLY A 184 4.66 5.56 -3.78
N THR A 185 4.23 4.85 -2.75
CA THR A 185 3.91 5.45 -1.43
C THR A 185 5.13 6.12 -0.80
N ILE A 186 6.22 5.37 -0.64
CA ILE A 186 7.42 5.92 0.01
C ILE A 186 8.04 7.06 -0.81
N SER A 187 8.20 6.86 -2.12
CA SER A 187 8.84 7.85 -2.99
C SER A 187 8.01 9.12 -3.14
N GLY A 188 6.70 8.96 -3.39
CA GLY A 188 5.80 10.11 -3.55
C GLY A 188 5.65 10.91 -2.26
N THR A 189 5.40 10.24 -1.13
CA THR A 189 5.25 10.92 0.16
C THR A 189 6.56 11.59 0.59
N ALA A 190 7.70 10.89 0.48
CA ALA A 190 9.00 11.48 0.78
C ALA A 190 9.29 12.71 -0.09
N LYS A 191 9.00 12.64 -1.40
CA LYS A 191 9.16 13.79 -2.31
C LYS A 191 8.31 14.99 -1.88
N GLY A 192 7.06 14.76 -1.52
CA GLY A 192 6.16 15.82 -1.07
C GLY A 192 6.60 16.43 0.26
N LEU A 193 6.87 15.60 1.28
CA LEU A 193 7.31 16.07 2.60
C LEU A 193 8.65 16.81 2.54
N LYS A 194 9.63 16.31 1.77
CA LYS A 194 10.94 16.96 1.61
C LYS A 194 10.87 18.28 0.82
N LYS A 195 9.82 18.53 0.05
CA LYS A 195 9.56 19.87 -0.53
C LYS A 195 9.24 20.91 0.55
N HIS A 196 8.49 20.51 1.57
CA HIS A 196 8.16 21.38 2.70
C HIS A 196 9.33 21.50 3.68
N ASN A 197 9.94 20.35 4.04
CA ASN A 197 11.09 20.30 4.94
C ASN A 197 12.10 19.23 4.47
N PRO A 198 13.24 19.65 3.88
CA PRO A 198 14.27 18.71 3.42
C PRO A 198 14.87 17.81 4.49
N SER A 199 14.70 18.17 5.78
CA SER A 199 15.23 17.39 6.92
C SER A 199 14.36 16.18 7.29
N VAL A 200 13.16 16.04 6.74
CA VAL A 200 12.30 14.87 6.96
C VAL A 200 13.02 13.62 6.45
N GLN A 201 13.14 12.62 7.30
CA GLN A 201 13.76 11.34 6.94
C GLN A 201 12.71 10.34 6.47
N ALA A 202 12.95 9.71 5.33
CA ALA A 202 12.09 8.68 4.75
C ALA A 202 12.71 7.30 4.97
N ILE A 203 11.96 6.44 5.66
CA ILE A 203 12.38 5.10 6.04
C ILE A 203 11.59 4.08 5.23
N ALA A 204 12.27 3.37 4.34
CA ALA A 204 11.68 2.30 3.57
C ALA A 204 11.73 0.98 4.35
N VAL A 205 10.69 0.16 4.22
CA VAL A 205 10.63 -1.15 4.87
C VAL A 205 10.51 -2.25 3.83
N GLU A 206 11.34 -3.28 3.95
CA GLU A 206 11.32 -4.46 3.12
C GLU A 206 11.35 -5.76 3.95
N PRO A 207 10.88 -6.91 3.40
CA PRO A 207 11.00 -8.18 4.09
C PRO A 207 12.47 -8.62 4.24
N ASP A 208 12.83 -9.10 5.43
CA ASP A 208 14.19 -9.60 5.69
C ASP A 208 14.56 -10.79 4.79
N ALA A 209 13.59 -11.66 4.48
CA ALA A 209 13.77 -12.80 3.59
C ALA A 209 13.88 -12.43 2.10
N SER A 210 13.58 -11.18 1.72
CA SER A 210 13.63 -10.70 0.32
C SER A 210 14.19 -9.27 0.26
N PRO A 211 15.46 -9.03 0.71
CA PRO A 211 16.01 -7.70 0.91
C PRO A 211 16.60 -7.10 -0.38
N VAL A 212 15.80 -7.02 -1.44
CA VAL A 212 16.26 -6.58 -2.77
C VAL A 212 16.62 -5.09 -2.82
N LEU A 213 15.96 -4.27 -2.01
CA LEU A 213 16.26 -2.83 -1.92
C LEU A 213 17.60 -2.56 -1.23
N SER A 214 18.00 -3.46 -0.34
CA SER A 214 19.31 -3.46 0.34
C SER A 214 20.40 -4.19 -0.45
N GLY A 215 20.13 -4.60 -1.69
CA GLY A 215 21.11 -5.28 -2.56
C GLY A 215 21.20 -6.80 -2.36
N GLY A 216 20.28 -7.40 -1.60
CA GLY A 216 20.18 -8.85 -1.44
C GLY A 216 19.38 -9.53 -2.56
N THR A 217 19.19 -10.84 -2.41
CA THR A 217 18.45 -11.67 -3.36
C THR A 217 16.97 -11.78 -2.97
N PRO A 218 16.04 -11.88 -3.95
CA PRO A 218 14.64 -12.13 -3.65
C PRO A 218 14.44 -13.51 -3.03
N GLY A 219 13.54 -13.60 -2.05
CA GLY A 219 13.17 -14.83 -1.37
C GLY A 219 11.69 -14.87 -0.97
N PRO A 220 11.16 -16.04 -0.62
CA PRO A 220 9.78 -16.18 -0.17
C PRO A 220 9.59 -15.55 1.22
N HIS A 221 8.49 -14.83 1.41
CA HIS A 221 8.09 -14.23 2.69
C HIS A 221 6.56 -14.19 2.82
N LYS A 222 6.07 -13.93 4.04
CA LYS A 222 4.63 -13.90 4.36
C LYS A 222 4.05 -12.48 4.43
N ILE A 223 4.87 -11.43 4.29
CA ILE A 223 4.43 -10.03 4.39
C ILE A 223 3.77 -9.62 3.07
N GLN A 224 2.47 -9.89 2.93
CA GLN A 224 1.72 -9.54 1.71
C GLN A 224 1.68 -8.03 1.49
N GLY A 225 1.81 -7.61 0.22
CA GLY A 225 1.68 -6.21 -0.20
C GLY A 225 2.99 -5.44 -0.34
N ILE A 226 4.10 -5.98 0.16
CA ILE A 226 5.45 -5.44 -0.01
C ILE A 226 6.41 -6.54 -0.50
N GLY A 227 7.64 -6.17 -0.83
CA GLY A 227 8.66 -7.15 -1.23
C GLY A 227 8.36 -7.81 -2.58
N ALA A 228 8.25 -7.04 -3.65
CA ALA A 228 7.90 -7.51 -5.00
C ALA A 228 8.94 -8.49 -5.63
N GLY A 229 10.11 -8.65 -5.01
CA GLY A 229 11.20 -9.49 -5.52
C GLY A 229 12.08 -8.81 -6.57
N PHE A 230 11.84 -7.55 -6.83
CA PHE A 230 12.63 -6.66 -7.70
C PHE A 230 12.53 -5.22 -7.20
N VAL A 231 13.41 -4.34 -7.68
CA VAL A 231 13.34 -2.89 -7.39
C VAL A 231 12.38 -2.25 -8.39
N PRO A 232 11.21 -1.71 -7.94
CA PRO A 232 10.25 -1.07 -8.85
C PRO A 232 10.78 0.24 -9.43
N GLU A 233 10.37 0.62 -10.63
CA GLU A 233 10.75 1.91 -11.25
C GLU A 233 10.22 3.12 -10.46
N ASN A 234 9.07 2.97 -9.81
CA ASN A 234 8.50 4.00 -8.94
C ASN A 234 9.25 4.19 -7.59
N PHE A 235 10.25 3.34 -7.30
CA PHE A 235 11.07 3.48 -6.10
C PHE A 235 12.28 4.39 -6.36
N ASP A 236 12.22 5.62 -5.86
CA ASP A 236 13.34 6.56 -5.95
C ASP A 236 14.25 6.44 -4.71
N ARG A 237 15.33 5.66 -4.85
CA ARG A 237 16.32 5.44 -3.78
C ARG A 237 16.93 6.72 -3.22
N ARG A 238 16.99 7.79 -4.01
CA ARG A 238 17.60 9.07 -3.62
C ARG A 238 16.77 9.82 -2.57
N LEU A 239 15.47 9.52 -2.48
CA LEU A 239 14.55 10.11 -1.51
C LEU A 239 14.52 9.36 -0.18
N VAL A 240 15.09 8.16 -0.13
CA VAL A 240 15.06 7.25 1.03
C VAL A 240 16.36 7.38 1.81
N ASP A 241 16.23 7.69 3.10
CA ASP A 241 17.38 7.90 4.00
C ASP A 241 17.87 6.58 4.59
N GLU A 242 16.94 5.67 4.95
CA GLU A 242 17.27 4.36 5.53
C GLU A 242 16.33 3.28 4.99
N ILE A 243 16.81 2.04 4.90
CA ILE A 243 16.02 0.86 4.60
C ILE A 243 16.08 -0.09 5.79
N ILE A 244 14.93 -0.44 6.35
CA ILE A 244 14.82 -1.37 7.47
C ILE A 244 14.23 -2.69 6.97
N ARG A 245 14.94 -3.78 7.30
CA ARG A 245 14.50 -5.15 7.02
C ARG A 245 13.68 -5.67 8.19
N VAL A 246 12.53 -6.29 7.90
CA VAL A 246 11.61 -6.80 8.93
C VAL A 246 11.30 -8.26 8.65
N THR A 247 11.35 -9.10 9.68
CA THR A 247 11.00 -10.52 9.59
C THR A 247 9.48 -10.71 9.52
N ASP A 248 9.05 -11.87 9.03
CA ASP A 248 7.63 -12.25 9.03
C ASP A 248 7.03 -12.23 10.45
N GLU A 249 7.80 -12.71 11.42
CA GLU A 249 7.39 -12.79 12.82
C GLU A 249 7.21 -11.40 13.45
N ASP A 250 8.16 -10.51 13.25
CA ASP A 250 8.08 -9.14 13.76
C ASP A 250 6.92 -8.37 13.15
N ALA A 251 6.67 -8.58 11.85
CA ALA A 251 5.53 -7.98 11.16
C ALA A 251 4.19 -8.47 11.74
N VAL A 252 4.04 -9.78 11.96
CA VAL A 252 2.83 -10.36 12.56
C VAL A 252 2.66 -9.89 14.00
N ARG A 253 3.73 -9.92 14.80
CA ARG A 253 3.72 -9.46 16.20
C ARG A 253 3.27 -8.00 16.31
N ALA A 254 3.84 -7.12 15.50
CA ALA A 254 3.51 -5.71 15.52
C ALA A 254 2.08 -5.43 15.05
N SER A 255 1.58 -6.16 14.03
CA SER A 255 0.18 -6.04 13.60
C SER A 255 -0.80 -6.51 14.69
N ARG A 256 -0.52 -7.63 15.35
CA ARG A 256 -1.32 -8.10 16.51
C ARG A 256 -1.26 -7.11 17.68
N MET A 257 -0.13 -6.45 17.89
CA MET A 257 0.02 -5.42 18.92
C MET A 257 -0.86 -4.20 18.62
N LEU A 258 -0.99 -3.77 17.36
CA LEU A 258 -1.95 -2.72 16.95
C LEU A 258 -3.38 -3.11 17.33
N ALA A 259 -3.80 -4.33 17.02
CA ALA A 259 -5.14 -4.81 17.31
C ALA A 259 -5.41 -4.88 18.83
N SER A 260 -4.47 -5.41 19.61
CA SER A 260 -4.68 -5.66 21.04
C SER A 260 -4.51 -4.42 21.93
N HIS A 261 -3.76 -3.40 21.49
CA HIS A 261 -3.47 -2.21 22.29
C HIS A 261 -4.16 -0.95 21.79
N GLU A 262 -4.30 -0.80 20.46
CA GLU A 262 -4.93 0.39 19.86
C GLU A 262 -6.29 0.10 19.24
N GLY A 263 -6.73 -1.18 19.19
CA GLY A 263 -7.98 -1.57 18.54
C GLY A 263 -7.95 -1.47 17.02
N VAL A 264 -6.77 -1.33 16.42
CA VAL A 264 -6.59 -1.14 14.97
C VAL A 264 -6.30 -2.48 14.30
N LEU A 265 -7.25 -3.01 13.55
CA LEU A 265 -7.04 -4.17 12.69
C LEU A 265 -6.35 -3.73 11.40
N ALA A 266 -5.11 -4.14 11.22
CA ALA A 266 -4.29 -3.77 10.06
C ALA A 266 -3.62 -5.00 9.44
N GLY A 267 -3.18 -4.91 8.18
CA GLY A 267 -2.53 -6.02 7.47
C GLY A 267 -1.11 -6.30 7.96
N ILE A 268 -0.51 -7.39 7.46
CA ILE A 268 0.85 -7.83 7.86
C ILE A 268 1.88 -6.75 7.50
N SER A 269 1.75 -6.11 6.34
CA SER A 269 2.66 -5.02 5.93
C SER A 269 2.53 -3.76 6.80
N SER A 270 1.35 -3.53 7.40
CA SER A 270 1.16 -2.49 8.41
C SER A 270 1.99 -2.80 9.67
N GLY A 271 1.99 -4.07 10.09
CA GLY A 271 2.82 -4.54 11.19
C GLY A 271 4.32 -4.39 10.90
N ALA A 272 4.75 -4.71 9.67
CA ALA A 272 6.14 -4.50 9.26
C ALA A 272 6.54 -3.01 9.35
N ALA A 273 5.69 -2.11 8.83
CA ALA A 273 5.93 -0.67 8.90
C ALA A 273 5.96 -0.17 10.35
N LEU A 274 5.02 -0.64 11.20
CA LEU A 274 5.00 -0.29 12.61
C LEU A 274 6.27 -0.79 13.34
N HIS A 275 6.69 -2.05 13.12
CA HIS A 275 7.91 -2.59 13.73
C HIS A 275 9.12 -1.69 13.43
N ALA A 276 9.30 -1.29 12.18
CA ALA A 276 10.35 -0.36 11.78
C ALA A 276 10.22 1.02 12.46
N ALA A 277 8.98 1.57 12.52
CA ALA A 277 8.74 2.84 13.21
C ALA A 277 9.09 2.77 14.70
N LEU A 278 8.77 1.65 15.38
CA LEU A 278 9.14 1.43 16.76
C LEU A 278 10.66 1.31 16.96
N GLN A 279 11.38 0.70 16.01
CA GLN A 279 12.84 0.69 16.04
C GLN A 279 13.41 2.11 15.98
N ILE A 280 12.89 2.97 15.09
CA ILE A 280 13.28 4.39 15.01
C ILE A 280 12.94 5.13 16.31
N ALA A 281 11.73 4.90 16.86
CA ALA A 281 11.25 5.57 18.07
C ALA A 281 12.05 5.23 19.33
N ARG A 282 12.66 4.03 19.40
CA ARG A 282 13.50 3.61 20.52
C ARG A 282 14.90 4.19 20.51
N ARG A 283 15.33 4.82 19.42
CA ARG A 283 16.67 5.44 19.34
C ARG A 283 16.74 6.66 20.25
N PRO A 284 17.74 6.76 21.14
CA PRO A 284 17.83 7.89 22.08
C PRO A 284 17.87 9.26 21.42
N GLU A 285 18.50 9.37 20.25
CA GLU A 285 18.60 10.60 19.46
C GLU A 285 17.26 11.07 18.87
N ASN A 286 16.24 10.23 18.92
CA ASN A 286 14.90 10.54 18.42
C ASN A 286 13.92 10.93 19.53
N GLU A 287 14.41 11.19 20.74
CA GLU A 287 13.57 11.73 21.83
C GLU A 287 12.89 13.05 21.38
N GLY A 288 11.57 13.14 21.58
CA GLY A 288 10.77 14.29 21.19
C GLY A 288 10.45 14.41 19.70
N LYS A 289 10.94 13.48 18.87
CA LYS A 289 10.65 13.44 17.41
C LYS A 289 9.27 12.90 17.11
N THR A 290 8.72 13.31 15.97
CA THR A 290 7.45 12.82 15.44
C THR A 290 7.68 11.87 14.26
N ILE A 291 7.20 10.64 14.39
CA ILE A 291 7.32 9.58 13.40
C ILE A 291 5.93 9.30 12.85
N VAL A 292 5.75 9.43 11.54
CA VAL A 292 4.51 9.03 10.86
C VAL A 292 4.75 7.68 10.19
N VAL A 293 3.96 6.67 10.55
CA VAL A 293 3.98 5.35 9.93
C VAL A 293 2.71 5.13 9.12
N LEU A 294 2.85 4.73 7.86
CA LEU A 294 1.69 4.44 7.01
C LEU A 294 1.27 2.97 7.17
N LEU A 295 0.00 2.77 7.56
CA LEU A 295 -0.65 1.48 7.67
C LEU A 295 -1.51 1.26 6.41
N PRO A 296 -1.07 0.39 5.46
CA PRO A 296 -1.61 0.38 4.10
C PRO A 296 -3.07 -0.08 3.97
N ASP A 297 -3.54 -0.97 4.83
CA ASP A 297 -4.86 -1.60 4.67
C ASP A 297 -5.45 -2.16 5.97
N THR A 298 -6.65 -2.75 5.85
CA THR A 298 -7.39 -3.40 6.95
C THR A 298 -6.93 -4.83 7.20
N GLY A 299 -6.95 -5.26 8.47
CA GLY A 299 -6.64 -6.63 8.89
C GLY A 299 -7.68 -7.68 8.48
N GLU A 300 -8.93 -7.29 8.22
CA GLU A 300 -10.00 -8.22 7.83
C GLU A 300 -9.66 -9.04 6.57
N ARG A 301 -8.81 -8.53 5.70
CA ARG A 301 -8.32 -9.23 4.49
C ARG A 301 -7.39 -10.40 4.79
N TYR A 302 -6.97 -10.57 6.03
CA TYR A 302 -5.93 -11.51 6.46
C TYR A 302 -6.42 -12.54 7.47
N LEU A 303 -7.76 -12.64 7.72
CA LEU A 303 -8.35 -13.53 8.72
C LEU A 303 -8.00 -15.01 8.51
N SER A 304 -7.80 -15.43 7.25
CA SER A 304 -7.41 -16.80 6.89
C SER A 304 -5.89 -16.96 6.66
N THR A 305 -5.07 -16.04 7.18
CA THR A 305 -3.60 -16.08 7.03
C THR A 305 -2.91 -16.28 8.38
N VAL A 306 -1.58 -16.40 8.35
CA VAL A 306 -0.73 -16.50 9.55
C VAL A 306 -0.94 -15.35 10.54
N LEU A 307 -1.47 -14.21 10.08
CA LEU A 307 -1.70 -13.04 10.95
C LEU A 307 -2.61 -13.39 12.13
N TYR A 308 -3.67 -14.18 11.90
CA TYR A 308 -4.65 -14.54 12.92
C TYR A 308 -4.70 -16.05 13.23
N ALA A 309 -3.72 -16.81 12.74
CA ALA A 309 -3.53 -18.22 13.10
C ALA A 309 -2.82 -18.30 14.46
N PHE A 310 -3.51 -17.96 15.54
CA PHE A 310 -2.91 -17.84 16.90
C PHE A 310 -2.37 -19.17 17.44
N GLU A 311 -2.99 -20.30 17.10
CA GLU A 311 -2.56 -21.61 17.53
C GLU A 311 -1.37 -22.14 16.72
N ASP A 312 -1.41 -21.95 15.39
CA ASP A 312 -0.39 -22.43 14.47
C ASP A 312 0.82 -21.50 14.39
N PHE A 313 0.67 -20.25 14.80
CA PHE A 313 1.70 -19.22 14.79
C PHE A 313 1.64 -18.41 16.11
N PRO A 314 1.97 -19.03 17.25
CA PRO A 314 1.96 -18.39 18.55
C PRO A 314 3.18 -17.48 18.68
N LEU A 315 2.98 -16.17 18.80
CA LEU A 315 4.03 -15.16 18.94
C LEU A 315 3.90 -14.39 20.24
#